data_cc15f2b60964b169b25b2b166b4206b2
#
_entry.id   cc15f2b60964b169b25b2b166b4206b2
#
_cell.length_a   1.000
_cell.length_b   1.000
_cell.length_c   1.000
_cell.angle_alpha   90.00
_cell.angle_beta   90.00
_cell.angle_gamma   90.00
#
_symmetry.space_group_name_H-M   'P 1'
#
loop_
_entity.id
_entity.type
_entity.pdbx_description
1 polymer ?
#
loop_
_entity_poly.entity_id
_entity_poly.type
_entity_poly.pdbx_seq_one_letter_code
_entity_poly.pdbx_strand_id
1 'polypeptide(L)'
;MPSEETLTLTHDGETLITIHRTEFADGILGRAAVDEDKYAELEDTIATQVYMDPVNAKLDEFGQIIPEETGITLDRRAFRELFFEYFYGSERVSTDVPTFTLFAKVDKELLKEIRAVQMGAYVTYFNSHNKERAHNITLAAEAINNYVVFPNERFSFNKAVGKRTPERGYLPAPVIVRGELTEGIGGGICQVSSTLFNAVDKAGMNIIERYTHSKRVTYVPPGRDATVSWYGPDVRLINSRLKLM
;
A
#
# COMPACT_ATOMS: atom_id res chain seq x y z
N MET A 1 -10.67 -3.87 51.60
CA MET A 1 -10.05 -3.28 50.40
C MET A 1 -10.83 -3.83 49.23
N PRO A 2 -11.52 -3.02 48.40
CA PRO A 2 -12.07 -3.56 47.17
C PRO A 2 -10.89 -4.07 46.33
N SER A 3 -10.95 -5.32 45.90
CA SER A 3 -10.00 -5.86 44.95
C SER A 3 -10.01 -4.94 43.71
N GLU A 4 -8.87 -4.42 43.35
CA GLU A 4 -8.73 -3.63 42.10
C GLU A 4 -9.02 -4.59 40.94
N GLU A 5 -10.25 -4.53 40.47
CA GLU A 5 -10.72 -5.29 39.30
C GLU A 5 -10.16 -4.65 38.06
N THR A 6 -9.00 -5.14 37.61
CA THR A 6 -8.29 -4.61 36.44
C THR A 6 -8.16 -5.67 35.38
N LEU A 7 -8.21 -5.24 34.12
CA LEU A 7 -7.78 -5.99 32.93
C LEU A 7 -6.48 -5.40 32.43
N THR A 8 -5.42 -6.18 32.39
CA THR A 8 -4.15 -5.83 31.76
C THR A 8 -4.06 -6.55 30.42
N LEU A 9 -4.06 -5.78 29.35
CA LEU A 9 -3.92 -6.27 27.99
C LEU A 9 -2.44 -6.22 27.60
N THR A 10 -1.93 -7.34 27.11
CA THR A 10 -0.54 -7.48 26.65
C THR A 10 -0.49 -7.88 25.18
N HIS A 11 0.63 -7.63 24.54
CA HIS A 11 0.96 -8.10 23.18
C HIS A 11 2.46 -8.31 23.09
N ASP A 12 2.88 -9.49 22.61
CA ASP A 12 4.29 -9.90 22.55
C ASP A 12 5.07 -9.71 23.86
N GLY A 13 4.37 -9.91 25.01
CA GLY A 13 4.95 -9.77 26.35
C GLY A 13 5.05 -8.33 26.86
N GLU A 14 4.65 -7.33 26.08
CA GLU A 14 4.58 -5.94 26.50
C GLU A 14 3.16 -5.55 26.91
N THR A 15 3.04 -4.73 27.97
CA THR A 15 1.75 -4.21 28.40
C THR A 15 1.30 -3.08 27.49
N LEU A 16 0.16 -3.26 26.82
CA LEU A 16 -0.47 -2.21 26.00
C LEU A 16 -1.24 -1.23 26.88
N ILE A 17 -2.11 -1.76 27.74
CA ILE A 17 -2.95 -0.94 28.62
C ILE A 17 -3.42 -1.77 29.83
N THR A 18 -3.66 -1.08 30.94
CA THR A 18 -4.41 -1.62 32.09
C THR A 18 -5.65 -0.77 32.27
N ILE A 19 -6.82 -1.39 32.31
CA ILE A 19 -8.12 -0.73 32.46
C ILE A 19 -8.80 -1.17 33.72
N HIS A 20 -9.67 -0.29 34.28
CA HIS A 20 -10.50 -0.55 35.41
C HIS A 20 -11.96 -0.72 34.98
N ARG A 21 -12.65 -1.72 35.51
CA ARG A 21 -14.06 -2.02 35.21
C ARG A 21 -14.96 -0.78 35.37
N THR A 22 -14.71 0.02 36.41
CA THR A 22 -15.51 1.20 36.75
C THR A 22 -15.47 2.29 35.66
N GLU A 23 -14.44 2.30 34.85
CA GLU A 23 -14.30 3.25 33.72
C GLU A 23 -15.32 2.98 32.60
N PHE A 24 -15.74 1.72 32.46
CA PHE A 24 -16.63 1.24 31.41
C PHE A 24 -18.05 0.94 31.91
N ALA A 25 -18.34 1.24 33.17
CA ALA A 25 -19.67 1.00 33.73
C ALA A 25 -20.62 2.17 33.45
N ASP A 26 -21.75 1.88 32.77
CA ASP A 26 -22.89 2.79 32.66
C ASP A 26 -23.90 2.50 33.79
N GLY A 27 -24.15 3.51 34.64
CA GLY A 27 -24.93 3.42 35.85
C GLY A 27 -26.45 3.51 35.66
N ILE A 28 -27.03 2.92 34.64
CA ILE A 28 -28.48 2.94 34.40
C ILE A 28 -29.18 1.86 35.21
N LEU A 29 -30.05 2.27 36.15
CA LEU A 29 -31.00 1.41 36.87
C LEU A 29 -30.40 0.34 37.78
N GLY A 30 -29.25 0.56 38.44
CA GLY A 30 -28.71 -0.35 39.46
C GLY A 30 -28.16 -1.68 38.90
N ARG A 31 -27.99 -1.80 37.61
CA ARG A 31 -27.26 -2.89 36.94
C ARG A 31 -26.04 -2.29 36.22
N ALA A 32 -24.90 -2.91 36.39
CA ALA A 32 -23.71 -2.55 35.65
C ALA A 32 -23.93 -2.93 34.16
N ALA A 33 -24.15 -1.95 33.31
CA ALA A 33 -24.10 -2.11 31.87
C ALA A 33 -22.76 -1.60 31.35
N VAL A 34 -22.30 -2.12 30.21
CA VAL A 34 -21.11 -1.59 29.53
C VAL A 34 -21.47 -0.30 28.82
N ASP A 35 -20.64 0.72 28.99
CA ASP A 35 -20.62 1.90 28.15
C ASP A 35 -20.04 1.51 26.78
N GLU A 36 -20.93 1.29 25.81
CA GLU A 36 -20.55 0.81 24.47
C GLU A 36 -19.68 1.82 23.71
N ASP A 37 -19.81 3.12 23.98
CA ASP A 37 -18.99 4.15 23.33
C ASP A 37 -17.54 4.05 23.83
N LYS A 38 -17.34 3.92 25.14
CA LYS A 38 -16.01 3.73 25.71
C LYS A 38 -15.39 2.39 25.31
N TYR A 39 -16.20 1.35 25.23
CA TYR A 39 -15.74 0.05 24.73
C TYR A 39 -15.25 0.17 23.27
N ALA A 40 -16.00 0.87 22.41
CA ALA A 40 -15.61 1.07 21.01
C ALA A 40 -14.30 1.87 20.88
N GLU A 41 -14.11 2.92 21.70
CA GLU A 41 -12.85 3.68 21.75
C GLU A 41 -11.67 2.80 22.19
N LEU A 42 -11.86 1.95 23.20
CA LEU A 42 -10.84 1.00 23.64
C LEU A 42 -10.51 0.02 22.52
N GLU A 43 -11.53 -0.60 21.91
CA GLU A 43 -11.35 -1.57 20.84
C GLU A 43 -10.58 -0.97 19.64
N ASP A 44 -10.91 0.25 19.21
CA ASP A 44 -10.22 0.93 18.13
C ASP A 44 -8.78 1.34 18.49
N THR A 45 -8.57 1.72 19.75
CA THR A 45 -7.23 2.03 20.27
C THR A 45 -6.34 0.78 20.22
N ILE A 46 -6.82 -0.34 20.75
CA ILE A 46 -6.09 -1.61 20.73
C ILE A 46 -5.90 -2.11 19.32
N ALA A 47 -6.93 -2.04 18.47
CA ALA A 47 -6.81 -2.41 17.06
C ALA A 47 -5.71 -1.62 16.33
N THR A 48 -5.58 -0.33 16.62
CA THR A 48 -4.54 0.51 16.03
C THR A 48 -3.14 0.17 16.55
N GLN A 49 -3.03 -0.13 17.84
CA GLN A 49 -1.74 -0.45 18.47
C GLN A 49 -1.17 -1.79 18.01
N VAL A 50 -2.02 -2.82 17.82
CA VAL A 50 -1.57 -4.16 17.41
C VAL A 50 -1.50 -4.33 15.90
N TYR A 51 -2.07 -3.38 15.12
CA TYR A 51 -2.10 -3.50 13.68
C TYR A 51 -0.72 -3.40 13.06
N MET A 52 -0.39 -4.39 12.24
CA MET A 52 0.80 -4.41 11.41
C MET A 52 0.42 -4.87 10.00
N ASP A 53 0.74 -4.04 9.00
CA ASP A 53 0.52 -4.40 7.59
C ASP A 53 1.41 -5.58 7.18
N PRO A 54 0.89 -6.54 6.42
CA PRO A 54 1.72 -7.55 5.79
C PRO A 54 2.57 -6.92 4.68
N VAL A 55 3.82 -7.39 4.56
CA VAL A 55 4.73 -6.95 3.50
C VAL A 55 4.82 -8.01 2.42
N ASN A 56 4.56 -7.64 1.18
CA ASN A 56 4.68 -8.55 0.04
C ASN A 56 6.15 -8.94 -0.22
N ALA A 57 6.35 -10.17 -0.67
CA ALA A 57 7.62 -10.58 -1.25
C ALA A 57 7.98 -9.67 -2.42
N LYS A 58 9.27 -9.38 -2.57
CA LYS A 58 9.79 -8.50 -3.62
C LYS A 58 11.14 -8.97 -4.14
N LEU A 59 11.56 -8.44 -5.29
CA LEU A 59 12.92 -8.62 -5.79
C LEU A 59 13.80 -7.47 -5.32
N ASP A 60 15.00 -7.79 -4.89
CA ASP A 60 16.05 -6.80 -4.63
C ASP A 60 16.70 -6.30 -5.95
N GLU A 61 17.69 -5.43 -5.84
CA GLU A 61 18.44 -4.89 -6.99
C GLU A 61 19.24 -5.95 -7.78
N PHE A 62 19.53 -7.09 -7.17
CA PHE A 62 20.21 -8.24 -7.80
C PHE A 62 19.22 -9.27 -8.35
N GLY A 63 17.91 -9.03 -8.21
CA GLY A 63 16.85 -9.95 -8.63
C GLY A 63 16.70 -11.15 -7.69
N GLN A 64 17.20 -11.09 -6.45
CA GLN A 64 16.92 -12.11 -5.44
C GLN A 64 15.59 -11.84 -4.76
N ILE A 65 14.90 -12.91 -4.33
CA ILE A 65 13.63 -12.77 -3.65
C ILE A 65 13.87 -12.44 -2.18
N ILE A 66 13.35 -11.31 -1.74
CA ILE A 66 13.14 -10.98 -0.34
C ILE A 66 11.76 -11.54 0.03
N PRO A 67 11.67 -12.45 1.02
CA PRO A 67 10.40 -13.06 1.41
C PRO A 67 9.40 -12.02 1.91
N GLU A 68 8.14 -12.42 1.90
CA GLU A 68 7.05 -11.71 2.53
C GLU A 68 7.15 -11.74 4.06
N GLU A 69 6.50 -10.75 4.70
CA GLU A 69 6.28 -10.73 6.14
C GLU A 69 4.78 -10.73 6.42
N THR A 70 4.37 -11.49 7.43
CA THR A 70 2.98 -11.50 7.86
C THR A 70 2.67 -10.24 8.66
N GLY A 71 1.45 -9.75 8.52
CA GLY A 71 0.90 -8.70 9.37
C GLY A 71 0.03 -9.28 10.49
N ILE A 72 -0.51 -8.39 11.30
CA ILE A 72 -1.36 -8.72 12.44
C ILE A 72 -2.54 -7.75 12.50
N THR A 73 -3.70 -8.25 12.88
CA THR A 73 -4.86 -7.41 13.21
C THR A 73 -5.59 -7.95 14.43
N LEU A 74 -6.30 -7.08 15.14
CA LEU A 74 -7.13 -7.46 16.27
C LEU A 74 -8.24 -8.44 15.85
N ASP A 75 -8.40 -9.54 16.56
CA ASP A 75 -9.62 -10.34 16.53
C ASP A 75 -10.71 -9.65 17.38
N ARG A 76 -11.44 -8.74 16.74
CA ARG A 76 -12.47 -7.94 17.42
C ARG A 76 -13.54 -8.80 18.10
N ARG A 77 -13.86 -9.97 17.53
CA ARG A 77 -14.85 -10.87 18.13
C ARG A 77 -14.31 -11.50 19.40
N ALA A 78 -13.14 -12.11 19.36
CA ALA A 78 -12.53 -12.72 20.52
C ALA A 78 -12.19 -11.66 21.59
N PHE A 79 -11.78 -10.45 21.18
CA PHE A 79 -11.53 -9.34 22.10
C PHE A 79 -12.81 -8.90 22.81
N ARG A 80 -13.94 -8.81 22.09
CA ARG A 80 -15.25 -8.51 22.70
C ARG A 80 -15.64 -9.58 23.74
N GLU A 81 -15.52 -10.85 23.39
CA GLU A 81 -15.82 -11.96 24.29
C GLU A 81 -14.95 -11.86 25.57
N LEU A 82 -13.65 -11.65 25.43
CA LEU A 82 -12.69 -11.45 26.52
C LEU A 82 -13.05 -10.25 27.41
N PHE A 83 -13.35 -9.11 26.81
CA PHE A 83 -13.71 -7.90 27.55
C PHE A 83 -15.00 -8.08 28.36
N PHE A 84 -16.04 -8.69 27.78
CA PHE A 84 -17.30 -8.91 28.46
C PHE A 84 -17.17 -9.97 29.56
N GLU A 85 -16.35 -11.01 29.38
CA GLU A 85 -16.02 -11.98 30.40
C GLU A 85 -15.35 -11.30 31.62
N TYR A 86 -14.37 -10.42 31.35
CA TYR A 86 -13.76 -9.60 32.40
C TYR A 86 -14.79 -8.65 33.05
N PHE A 87 -15.58 -7.92 32.25
CA PHE A 87 -16.49 -6.90 32.77
C PHE A 87 -17.55 -7.47 33.68
N TYR A 88 -18.11 -8.64 33.37
CA TYR A 88 -19.10 -9.32 34.18
C TYR A 88 -18.52 -10.33 35.17
N GLY A 89 -17.26 -10.66 35.08
CA GLY A 89 -16.53 -11.51 36.00
C GLY A 89 -16.15 -10.80 37.30
N SER A 90 -15.37 -11.44 38.16
CA SER A 90 -14.98 -10.91 39.47
C SER A 90 -13.47 -10.91 39.72
N GLU A 91 -12.66 -11.23 38.70
CA GLU A 91 -11.23 -11.47 38.89
C GLU A 91 -10.39 -10.41 38.14
N ARG A 92 -9.16 -10.21 38.64
CA ARG A 92 -8.11 -9.49 37.95
C ARG A 92 -7.60 -10.37 36.80
N VAL A 93 -7.58 -9.86 35.60
CA VAL A 93 -7.17 -10.59 34.41
C VAL A 93 -5.97 -9.91 33.78
N SER A 94 -4.97 -10.72 33.42
CA SER A 94 -3.87 -10.29 32.53
C SER A 94 -3.78 -11.29 31.38
N THR A 95 -3.88 -10.80 30.15
CA THR A 95 -3.96 -11.68 28.98
C THR A 95 -3.45 -10.97 27.72
N ASP A 96 -2.96 -11.77 26.78
CA ASP A 96 -2.60 -11.25 25.47
C ASP A 96 -3.86 -10.92 24.66
N VAL A 97 -3.76 -9.85 23.91
CA VAL A 97 -4.81 -9.41 22.98
C VAL A 97 -4.96 -10.46 21.88
N PRO A 98 -6.19 -10.96 21.64
CA PRO A 98 -6.41 -11.91 20.56
C PRO A 98 -6.22 -11.25 19.20
N THR A 99 -5.43 -11.89 18.34
CA THR A 99 -5.10 -11.35 17.02
C THR A 99 -5.26 -12.38 15.91
N PHE A 100 -5.47 -11.89 14.68
CA PHE A 100 -5.38 -12.68 13.47
C PHE A 100 -4.11 -12.34 12.69
N THR A 101 -3.49 -13.35 12.12
CA THR A 101 -2.41 -13.17 11.16
C THR A 101 -2.96 -12.69 9.82
N LEU A 102 -2.40 -11.60 9.29
CA LEU A 102 -2.63 -11.12 7.94
C LEU A 102 -1.54 -11.67 7.01
N PHE A 103 -1.96 -12.33 5.95
CA PHE A 103 -1.02 -12.84 4.96
C PHE A 103 -0.80 -11.83 3.84
N ALA A 104 0.44 -11.74 3.38
CA ALA A 104 0.79 -10.94 2.21
C ALA A 104 0.07 -11.48 0.96
N LYS A 105 -0.29 -10.56 0.05
CA LYS A 105 -0.92 -10.94 -1.23
C LYS A 105 0.05 -11.60 -2.20
N VAL A 106 1.33 -11.28 -2.08
CA VAL A 106 2.41 -11.82 -2.88
C VAL A 106 3.39 -12.47 -1.93
N ASP A 107 3.41 -13.80 -1.93
CA ASP A 107 4.40 -14.60 -1.23
C ASP A 107 5.61 -14.92 -2.14
N LYS A 108 6.65 -15.49 -1.58
CA LYS A 108 7.88 -15.84 -2.30
C LYS A 108 7.64 -16.93 -3.36
N GLU A 109 6.72 -17.86 -3.12
CA GLU A 109 6.37 -18.94 -4.04
C GLU A 109 5.70 -18.36 -5.28
N LEU A 110 4.71 -17.52 -5.11
CA LEU A 110 4.04 -16.80 -6.19
C LEU A 110 5.02 -15.94 -6.98
N LEU A 111 5.86 -15.16 -6.30
CA LEU A 111 6.85 -14.30 -6.95
C LEU A 111 7.87 -15.12 -7.75
N LYS A 112 8.27 -16.29 -7.24
CA LYS A 112 9.14 -17.22 -7.95
C LYS A 112 8.48 -17.76 -9.23
N GLU A 113 7.20 -18.04 -9.17
CA GLU A 113 6.43 -18.56 -10.32
C GLU A 113 6.27 -17.49 -11.42
N ILE A 114 5.81 -16.29 -11.06
CA ILE A 114 5.53 -15.23 -12.05
C ILE A 114 6.79 -14.67 -12.70
N ARG A 115 7.94 -14.64 -12.01
CA ARG A 115 9.22 -14.19 -12.57
C ARG A 115 9.89 -15.17 -13.51
N ALA A 116 9.41 -16.40 -13.61
CA ALA A 116 10.06 -17.45 -14.41
C ALA A 116 10.15 -17.11 -15.90
N VAL A 117 9.26 -16.28 -16.42
CA VAL A 117 9.20 -15.90 -17.83
C VAL A 117 9.10 -14.39 -18.00
N GLN A 118 10.07 -13.78 -18.71
CA GLN A 118 9.97 -12.37 -19.09
C GLN A 118 8.96 -12.22 -20.23
N MET A 119 7.82 -11.58 -19.96
CA MET A 119 6.73 -11.41 -20.92
C MET A 119 6.95 -10.25 -21.87
N GLY A 120 7.60 -9.19 -21.42
CA GLY A 120 7.91 -8.02 -22.24
C GLY A 120 9.01 -7.17 -21.63
N ALA A 121 9.73 -6.45 -22.45
CA ALA A 121 10.75 -5.51 -22.04
C ALA A 121 10.82 -4.31 -22.98
N TYR A 122 11.10 -3.16 -22.41
CA TYR A 122 11.36 -1.93 -23.16
C TYR A 122 12.35 -1.05 -22.41
N VAL A 123 13.21 -0.37 -23.13
CA VAL A 123 14.26 0.49 -22.56
C VAL A 123 14.21 1.86 -23.20
N THR A 124 14.31 2.90 -22.41
CA THR A 124 14.52 4.28 -22.85
C THR A 124 15.71 4.89 -22.12
N TYR A 125 16.37 5.84 -22.77
CA TYR A 125 17.56 6.48 -22.23
C TYR A 125 17.27 7.96 -21.94
N PHE A 126 17.91 8.50 -20.89
CA PHE A 126 17.83 9.90 -20.51
C PHE A 126 19.21 10.43 -20.11
N ASN A 127 19.35 11.75 -20.14
CA ASN A 127 20.58 12.41 -19.68
C ASN A 127 20.61 12.50 -18.16
N SER A 128 21.47 11.73 -17.53
CA SER A 128 21.64 11.69 -16.07
C SER A 128 22.27 12.97 -15.46
N HIS A 129 22.82 13.88 -16.29
CA HIS A 129 23.31 15.17 -15.81
C HIS A 129 22.19 16.13 -15.41
N ASN A 130 20.97 15.94 -15.92
CA ASN A 130 19.78 16.61 -15.38
C ASN A 130 19.33 15.84 -14.11
N LYS A 131 19.88 16.22 -12.97
CA LYS A 131 19.77 15.49 -11.71
C LYS A 131 18.34 15.46 -11.20
N GLU A 132 17.61 16.57 -11.28
CA GLU A 132 16.22 16.69 -10.81
C GLU A 132 15.31 15.78 -11.64
N ARG A 133 15.47 15.79 -12.95
CA ARG A 133 14.72 14.91 -13.85
C ARG A 133 15.08 13.43 -13.66
N ALA A 134 16.36 13.12 -13.49
CA ALA A 134 16.82 11.76 -13.21
C ALA A 134 16.25 11.24 -11.90
N HIS A 135 16.27 12.06 -10.84
CA HIS A 135 15.66 11.76 -9.55
C HIS A 135 14.17 11.46 -9.67
N ASN A 136 13.40 12.31 -10.38
CA ASN A 136 11.97 12.07 -10.59
C ASN A 136 11.69 10.76 -11.35
N ILE A 137 12.53 10.42 -12.36
CA ILE A 137 12.42 9.16 -13.11
C ILE A 137 12.67 7.98 -12.18
N THR A 138 13.71 8.03 -11.37
CA THR A 138 14.05 6.98 -10.40
C THR A 138 12.91 6.78 -9.40
N LEU A 139 12.43 7.85 -8.79
CA LEU A 139 11.35 7.79 -7.80
C LEU A 139 10.04 7.20 -8.38
N ALA A 140 9.70 7.57 -9.62
CA ALA A 140 8.53 7.00 -10.29
C ALA A 140 8.74 5.53 -10.71
N ALA A 141 9.96 5.15 -11.09
CA ALA A 141 10.29 3.76 -11.42
C ALA A 141 10.26 2.86 -10.18
N GLU A 142 10.79 3.33 -9.05
CA GLU A 142 10.73 2.64 -7.76
C GLU A 142 9.28 2.41 -7.30
N ALA A 143 8.40 3.39 -7.50
CA ALA A 143 6.99 3.26 -7.12
C ALA A 143 6.22 2.16 -7.88
N ILE A 144 6.66 1.78 -9.08
CA ILE A 144 6.07 0.69 -9.88
C ILE A 144 6.91 -0.60 -9.85
N ASN A 145 8.09 -0.55 -9.24
CA ASN A 145 8.94 -1.72 -9.11
C ASN A 145 8.27 -2.76 -8.20
N ASN A 146 8.36 -4.03 -8.58
CA ASN A 146 7.71 -5.14 -7.86
C ASN A 146 6.17 -5.06 -7.79
N TYR A 147 5.51 -4.25 -8.63
CA TYR A 147 4.06 -4.19 -8.66
C TYR A 147 3.50 -5.43 -9.37
N VAL A 148 2.77 -6.27 -8.64
CA VAL A 148 2.12 -7.47 -9.19
C VAL A 148 0.69 -7.13 -9.57
N VAL A 149 0.31 -7.45 -10.81
CA VAL A 149 -1.06 -7.24 -11.33
C VAL A 149 -1.76 -8.61 -11.42
N PHE A 150 -2.72 -8.85 -10.54
CA PHE A 150 -3.46 -10.10 -10.50
C PHE A 150 -4.40 -10.27 -11.70
N PRO A 151 -4.84 -11.51 -12.01
CA PRO A 151 -5.82 -11.74 -13.06
C PRO A 151 -7.08 -10.89 -12.87
N ASN A 152 -7.54 -10.25 -13.96
CA ASN A 152 -8.66 -9.31 -13.96
C ASN A 152 -8.46 -8.03 -13.12
N GLU A 153 -7.30 -7.84 -12.52
CA GLU A 153 -6.97 -6.59 -11.83
C GLU A 153 -6.66 -5.48 -12.83
N ARG A 154 -7.09 -4.27 -12.46
CA ARG A 154 -6.79 -3.04 -13.21
C ARG A 154 -5.64 -2.31 -12.57
N PHE A 155 -4.60 -2.10 -13.34
CA PHE A 155 -3.49 -1.24 -12.95
C PHE A 155 -3.74 0.19 -13.44
N SER A 156 -3.35 1.18 -12.62
CA SER A 156 -3.31 2.61 -12.95
C SER A 156 -1.94 3.15 -12.59
N PHE A 157 -1.22 3.68 -13.57
CA PHE A 157 0.08 4.29 -13.35
C PHE A 157 0.01 5.45 -12.35
N ASN A 158 -1.03 6.31 -12.50
CA ASN A 158 -1.21 7.43 -11.58
C ASN A 158 -1.44 6.98 -10.14
N LYS A 159 -2.20 5.90 -9.91
CA LYS A 159 -2.42 5.36 -8.56
C LYS A 159 -1.14 4.75 -7.98
N ALA A 160 -0.39 3.98 -8.77
CA ALA A 160 0.85 3.34 -8.33
C ALA A 160 1.92 4.37 -7.97
N VAL A 161 2.17 5.35 -8.84
CA VAL A 161 3.16 6.40 -8.62
C VAL A 161 2.68 7.46 -7.61
N GLY A 162 1.37 7.71 -7.55
CA GLY A 162 0.75 8.72 -6.70
C GLY A 162 0.92 10.15 -7.21
N LYS A 163 0.38 11.10 -6.45
CA LYS A 163 0.48 12.53 -6.78
C LYS A 163 1.94 13.01 -6.70
N ARG A 164 2.38 13.75 -7.72
CA ARG A 164 3.74 14.29 -7.81
C ARG A 164 3.78 15.60 -7.05
N THR A 165 4.27 15.56 -5.81
CA THR A 165 4.38 16.74 -4.95
C THR A 165 5.77 16.82 -4.32
N PRO A 166 6.22 18.02 -3.90
CA PRO A 166 7.50 18.18 -3.21
C PRO A 166 7.59 17.35 -1.92
N GLU A 167 6.49 17.22 -1.17
CA GLU A 167 6.42 16.43 0.07
C GLU A 167 6.68 14.94 -0.17
N ARG A 168 6.45 14.47 -1.40
CA ARG A 168 6.77 13.11 -1.85
C ARG A 168 8.13 13.02 -2.53
N GLY A 169 8.94 14.06 -2.44
CA GLY A 169 10.30 14.10 -2.96
C GLY A 169 10.42 14.48 -4.44
N TYR A 170 9.33 14.80 -5.14
CA TYR A 170 9.43 15.21 -6.55
C TYR A 170 9.97 16.62 -6.71
N LEU A 171 10.90 16.79 -7.64
CA LEU A 171 11.62 18.04 -7.91
C LEU A 171 11.08 18.74 -9.17
N PRO A 172 11.25 20.07 -9.27
CA PRO A 172 11.00 20.80 -10.51
C PRO A 172 11.94 20.31 -11.62
N ALA A 173 11.39 20.06 -12.81
CA ALA A 173 12.15 19.71 -14.00
C ALA A 173 11.29 19.99 -15.24
N PRO A 174 11.86 20.01 -16.46
CA PRO A 174 11.10 20.29 -17.68
C PRO A 174 9.92 19.34 -17.91
N VAL A 175 8.73 19.90 -18.08
CA VAL A 175 7.47 19.23 -18.44
C VAL A 175 6.90 19.82 -19.72
N ILE A 176 6.06 19.05 -20.43
CA ILE A 176 5.32 19.54 -21.59
C ILE A 176 3.90 19.89 -21.18
N VAL A 177 3.55 21.19 -21.26
CA VAL A 177 2.21 21.69 -20.99
C VAL A 177 1.69 22.39 -22.25
N ARG A 178 0.59 21.91 -22.80
CA ARG A 178 -0.05 22.48 -24.02
C ARG A 178 0.91 22.67 -25.21
N GLY A 179 1.86 21.75 -25.37
CA GLY A 179 2.85 21.80 -26.46
C GLY A 179 4.08 22.67 -26.19
N GLU A 180 4.21 23.28 -25.03
CA GLU A 180 5.37 24.07 -24.62
C GLU A 180 6.15 23.38 -23.51
N LEU A 181 7.47 23.60 -23.49
CA LEU A 181 8.34 23.17 -22.40
C LEU A 181 8.30 24.23 -21.30
N THR A 182 7.90 23.81 -20.11
CA THR A 182 7.88 24.66 -18.92
C THR A 182 8.49 23.90 -17.75
N GLU A 183 8.84 24.59 -16.69
CA GLU A 183 9.29 23.95 -15.46
C GLU A 183 8.09 23.53 -14.60
N GLY A 184 8.12 22.29 -14.10
CA GLY A 184 7.02 21.77 -13.27
C GLY A 184 7.47 20.58 -12.42
N ILE A 185 6.77 20.36 -11.32
CA ILE A 185 7.07 19.25 -10.40
C ILE A 185 6.85 17.90 -11.10
N GLY A 186 7.85 17.01 -11.02
CA GLY A 186 7.77 15.66 -11.58
C GLY A 186 8.10 15.58 -13.07
N GLY A 187 8.85 16.54 -13.62
CA GLY A 187 9.36 16.43 -14.99
C GLY A 187 10.17 15.14 -15.20
N GLY A 188 9.90 14.40 -16.28
CA GLY A 188 10.51 13.09 -16.57
C GLY A 188 9.58 11.89 -16.40
N ILE A 189 8.52 11.98 -15.62
CA ILE A 189 7.62 10.84 -15.29
C ILE A 189 6.91 10.28 -16.52
N CYS A 190 6.56 11.10 -17.51
CA CYS A 190 5.99 10.63 -18.78
C CYS A 190 6.96 9.72 -19.57
N GLN A 191 8.26 9.78 -19.32
CA GLN A 191 9.18 8.81 -19.90
C GLN A 191 9.03 7.44 -19.22
N VAL A 192 8.84 7.39 -17.90
CA VAL A 192 8.58 6.15 -17.16
C VAL A 192 7.27 5.51 -17.62
N SER A 193 6.18 6.28 -17.71
CA SER A 193 4.89 5.76 -18.20
C SER A 193 4.96 5.29 -19.65
N SER A 194 5.72 5.96 -20.53
CA SER A 194 5.92 5.53 -21.91
C SER A 194 6.76 4.25 -21.99
N THR A 195 7.76 4.11 -21.14
CA THR A 195 8.59 2.89 -21.05
C THR A 195 7.73 1.72 -20.59
N LEU A 196 6.95 1.91 -19.50
CA LEU A 196 6.03 0.90 -19.00
C LEU A 196 4.99 0.51 -20.07
N PHE A 197 4.33 1.49 -20.69
CA PHE A 197 3.36 1.23 -21.77
C PHE A 197 3.93 0.31 -22.85
N ASN A 198 5.14 0.59 -23.33
CA ASN A 198 5.75 -0.22 -24.37
C ASN A 198 6.12 -1.63 -23.89
N ALA A 199 6.54 -1.79 -22.64
CA ALA A 199 6.86 -3.09 -22.07
C ALA A 199 5.60 -3.96 -21.91
N VAL A 200 4.51 -3.39 -21.35
CA VAL A 200 3.26 -4.13 -21.12
C VAL A 200 2.49 -4.42 -22.40
N ASP A 201 2.56 -3.53 -23.40
CA ASP A 201 2.02 -3.77 -24.74
C ASP A 201 2.73 -4.95 -25.42
N LYS A 202 4.06 -5.01 -25.34
CA LYS A 202 4.84 -6.18 -25.80
C LYS A 202 4.52 -7.46 -25.01
N ALA A 203 4.20 -7.33 -23.73
CA ALA A 203 3.75 -8.45 -22.91
C ALA A 203 2.33 -8.94 -23.30
N GLY A 204 1.63 -8.21 -24.17
CA GLY A 204 0.27 -8.53 -24.60
C GLY A 204 -0.79 -8.28 -23.54
N MET A 205 -0.55 -7.32 -22.65
CA MET A 205 -1.56 -6.86 -21.69
C MET A 205 -2.60 -5.99 -22.39
N ASN A 206 -3.82 -6.00 -21.89
CA ASN A 206 -4.89 -5.19 -22.47
C ASN A 206 -4.80 -3.74 -21.96
N ILE A 207 -4.47 -2.81 -22.85
CA ILE A 207 -4.39 -1.38 -22.53
C ILE A 207 -5.80 -0.78 -22.57
N ILE A 208 -6.26 -0.25 -21.44
CA ILE A 208 -7.58 0.37 -21.29
C ILE A 208 -7.52 1.86 -21.61
N GLU A 209 -6.43 2.52 -21.20
CA GLU A 209 -6.29 3.97 -21.32
C GLU A 209 -4.84 4.34 -21.60
N ARG A 210 -4.64 5.17 -22.61
CA ARG A 210 -3.35 5.76 -22.96
C ARG A 210 -3.57 7.00 -23.82
N TYR A 211 -2.80 8.05 -23.59
CA TYR A 211 -2.83 9.29 -24.33
C TYR A 211 -1.44 9.66 -24.86
N THR A 212 -1.39 10.31 -26.01
CA THR A 212 -0.16 10.87 -26.60
C THR A 212 0.10 12.28 -26.09
N HIS A 213 1.37 12.71 -26.13
CA HIS A 213 1.71 14.10 -25.84
C HIS A 213 1.25 15.03 -26.97
N SER A 214 0.94 16.27 -26.61
CA SER A 214 0.65 17.35 -27.58
C SER A 214 1.87 17.80 -28.38
N LYS A 215 3.08 17.41 -27.96
CA LYS A 215 4.36 17.66 -28.63
C LYS A 215 5.16 16.37 -28.70
N ARG A 216 5.84 16.17 -29.84
CA ARG A 216 6.70 15.00 -30.03
C ARG A 216 7.76 14.89 -28.93
N VAL A 217 7.85 13.72 -28.32
CA VAL A 217 8.93 13.33 -27.40
C VAL A 217 10.01 12.56 -28.16
N THR A 218 11.22 12.58 -27.63
CA THR A 218 12.41 12.01 -28.33
C THR A 218 12.86 10.65 -27.79
N TYR A 219 12.38 10.25 -26.62
CA TYR A 219 12.80 9.03 -25.94
C TYR A 219 12.06 7.76 -26.41
N VAL A 220 11.02 7.91 -27.23
CA VAL A 220 10.32 6.80 -27.91
C VAL A 220 10.00 7.17 -29.37
N PRO A 221 9.78 6.18 -30.24
CA PRO A 221 9.29 6.44 -31.59
C PRO A 221 7.93 7.14 -31.63
N PRO A 222 7.57 7.85 -32.72
CA PRO A 222 6.24 8.46 -32.87
C PRO A 222 5.11 7.46 -32.65
N GLY A 223 4.10 7.88 -31.88
CA GLY A 223 2.95 7.04 -31.53
C GLY A 223 3.21 5.99 -30.42
N ARG A 224 4.42 5.95 -29.87
CA ARG A 224 4.77 5.01 -28.78
C ARG A 224 4.94 5.70 -27.42
N ASP A 225 4.53 6.95 -27.31
CA ASP A 225 4.53 7.71 -26.05
C ASP A 225 3.24 7.53 -25.27
N ALA A 226 3.30 7.75 -23.97
CA ALA A 226 2.16 7.70 -23.06
C ALA A 226 2.28 8.83 -22.03
N THR A 227 1.47 9.88 -22.20
CA THR A 227 1.46 11.02 -21.26
C THR A 227 0.60 10.73 -20.04
N VAL A 228 1.03 11.23 -18.89
CA VAL A 228 0.30 11.10 -17.62
C VAL A 228 0.28 12.43 -16.86
N SER A 229 -0.83 12.69 -16.18
CA SER A 229 -0.94 13.78 -15.21
C SER A 229 -1.92 13.39 -14.10
N TRP A 230 -1.73 13.94 -12.89
CA TRP A 230 -2.55 13.50 -11.75
C TRP A 230 -4.05 13.74 -11.90
N TYR A 231 -4.42 14.87 -12.48
CA TYR A 231 -5.83 15.24 -12.70
C TYR A 231 -6.31 15.02 -14.15
N GLY A 232 -5.61 14.25 -14.95
CA GLY A 232 -5.90 14.03 -16.35
C GLY A 232 -5.43 12.68 -16.87
N PRO A 233 -4.70 12.63 -17.99
CA PRO A 233 -4.29 11.39 -18.62
C PRO A 233 -3.62 10.39 -17.67
N ASP A 234 -3.89 9.09 -17.92
CA ASP A 234 -3.31 7.97 -17.20
C ASP A 234 -2.87 6.87 -18.19
N VAL A 235 -2.05 5.95 -17.72
CA VAL A 235 -1.83 4.65 -18.36
C VAL A 235 -2.53 3.61 -17.53
N ARG A 236 -3.59 3.03 -18.09
CA ARG A 236 -4.37 1.97 -17.43
C ARG A 236 -4.35 0.72 -18.26
N LEU A 237 -4.22 -0.38 -17.58
CA LEU A 237 -4.25 -1.70 -18.19
C LEU A 237 -5.00 -2.69 -17.29
N ILE A 238 -5.37 -3.82 -17.87
CA ILE A 238 -5.94 -4.95 -17.15
C ILE A 238 -5.17 -6.21 -17.51
N ASN A 239 -4.89 -7.02 -16.52
CA ASN A 239 -4.40 -8.37 -16.75
C ASN A 239 -5.57 -9.27 -17.11
N SER A 240 -5.87 -9.40 -18.42
CA SER A 240 -6.94 -10.26 -18.94
C SER A 240 -6.53 -11.73 -19.08
N ARG A 241 -5.32 -12.09 -18.67
CA ARG A 241 -4.82 -13.46 -18.71
C ARG A 241 -5.30 -14.23 -17.49
N LEU A 242 -5.50 -15.54 -17.67
CA LEU A 242 -5.86 -16.44 -16.57
C LEU A 242 -4.72 -16.75 -15.60
N LYS A 243 -3.51 -16.26 -15.91
CA LYS A 243 -2.31 -16.43 -15.07
C LYS A 243 -1.80 -15.10 -14.58
N LEU A 244 -1.20 -15.11 -13.41
CA LEU A 244 -0.49 -13.99 -12.82
C LEU A 244 0.68 -13.53 -13.70
N MET A 245 0.93 -12.26 -13.71
CA MET A 245 2.06 -11.64 -14.42
C MET A 245 2.80 -10.69 -13.48
#